data_b84aaf4c93591f171381c600ee4d3e0e
#
_entry.id   b84aaf4c93591f171381c600ee4d3e0e
#
_cell.length_a   1.000
_cell.length_b   1.000
_cell.length_c   1.000
_cell.angle_alpha   90.00
_cell.angle_beta   90.00
_cell.angle_gamma   90.00
#
_symmetry.space_group_name_H-M   'P 1'
#
loop_
_entity.id
_entity.type
_entity.pdbx_description
1 polymer ?
#
loop_
_entity_poly.entity_id
_entity_poly.type
_entity_poly.pdbx_seq_one_letter_code
_entity_poly.pdbx_strand_id
1 'polypeptide(L)'
;DLLLAAGAIVMGKTATAELAYLGPPKTTNPHDHSRTPGGSSSGSAAAVASFMAPLSIGSQTGGSVIRPASYCGVVGYKPTYGLISRNGVLKTSEKLDHIGLFGKTVEDVALLAKVLIKKDKFDTATVYYSADGILEETKKGPLFEPKFIFYKTDHWKNIEKKSREAFEYFIKSFKKNIEIFDTPSYFKDIHKYHQIIHETDLANNFGLYYKKYKKKLSKPMQDAIVKGNKHSAKEYAEAIDFMKRSYESYEEVFEDYHGVLSPSSPGVAPKSLKSTGSAEFNKVWSYLGTPCISLPLLQGESKMPLGVQLIGAKYDDHRFLGVANWLEKECNN
;
A
#
# COMPACT_ATOMS: atom_id res chain seq x y z
N ASP A 1 -2.61 -18.01 12.82
CA ASP A 1 -2.31 -19.46 12.79
C ASP A 1 -1.08 -19.76 11.92
N LEU A 2 -1.03 -19.32 10.63
CA LEU A 2 0.08 -19.63 9.72
C LEU A 2 1.44 -19.21 10.25
N LEU A 3 1.58 -18.00 10.79
CA LEU A 3 2.84 -17.52 11.39
C LEU A 3 3.22 -18.32 12.63
N LEU A 4 2.27 -18.64 13.50
CA LEU A 4 2.55 -19.49 14.68
C LEU A 4 3.01 -20.88 14.25
N ALA A 5 2.38 -21.47 13.24
CA ALA A 5 2.79 -22.76 12.67
C ALA A 5 4.18 -22.71 12.04
N ALA A 6 4.62 -21.53 11.54
CA ALA A 6 5.97 -21.30 11.04
C ALA A 6 7.00 -20.95 12.14
N GLY A 7 6.62 -21.01 13.42
CA GLY A 7 7.50 -20.75 14.56
C GLY A 7 7.62 -19.28 14.98
N ALA A 8 6.79 -18.39 14.44
CA ALA A 8 6.79 -16.98 14.83
C ALA A 8 6.21 -16.77 16.23
N ILE A 9 6.72 -15.79 16.95
CA ILE A 9 6.21 -15.34 18.24
C ILE A 9 5.37 -14.08 18.05
N VAL A 10 4.12 -14.09 18.52
CA VAL A 10 3.24 -12.92 18.49
C VAL A 10 3.59 -12.00 19.66
N MET A 11 4.26 -10.89 19.36
CA MET A 11 4.65 -9.87 20.34
C MET A 11 3.46 -9.06 20.87
N GLY A 12 2.44 -8.84 20.05
CA GLY A 12 1.26 -8.08 20.43
C GLY A 12 0.42 -7.60 19.25
N LYS A 13 -0.51 -6.71 19.55
CA LYS A 13 -1.34 -6.02 18.57
C LYS A 13 -0.92 -4.56 18.47
N THR A 14 -0.85 -4.05 17.25
CA THR A 14 -0.50 -2.66 16.98
C THR A 14 -1.75 -1.78 16.90
N ALA A 15 -1.61 -0.49 17.23
CA ALA A 15 -2.68 0.47 17.08
C ALA A 15 -2.97 0.76 15.59
N THR A 16 -4.24 0.75 15.22
CA THR A 16 -4.70 1.07 13.87
C THR A 16 -5.62 2.29 13.92
N ALA A 17 -5.78 2.98 12.79
CA ALA A 17 -6.81 4.00 12.66
C ALA A 17 -8.19 3.36 12.85
N GLU A 18 -9.17 4.17 13.27
CA GLU A 18 -10.53 3.72 13.56
C GLU A 18 -11.11 2.87 12.41
N LEU A 19 -11.48 1.64 12.71
CA LEU A 19 -12.05 0.67 11.75
C LEU A 19 -11.25 0.59 10.44
N ALA A 20 -9.92 0.74 10.52
CA ALA A 20 -8.99 0.80 9.39
C ALA A 20 -9.27 1.93 8.37
N TYR A 21 -9.99 2.99 8.76
CA TYR A 21 -10.35 4.13 7.91
C TYR A 21 -9.48 5.36 8.18
N LEU A 22 -10.05 6.51 8.59
CA LEU A 22 -9.32 7.79 8.66
C LEU A 22 -9.09 8.33 10.08
N GLY A 23 -9.81 7.84 11.09
CA GLY A 23 -9.65 8.31 12.48
C GLY A 23 -8.28 7.89 13.04
N PRO A 24 -7.31 8.81 13.22
CA PRO A 24 -5.95 8.44 13.60
C PRO A 24 -5.87 7.92 15.04
N PRO A 25 -5.00 6.93 15.34
CA PRO A 25 -4.73 6.49 16.69
C PRO A 25 -3.80 7.49 17.41
N LYS A 26 -3.51 7.22 18.68
CA LYS A 26 -2.56 8.01 19.48
C LYS A 26 -1.07 7.77 19.12
N THR A 27 -0.78 6.84 18.21
CA THR A 27 0.57 6.51 17.78
C THR A 27 1.23 7.71 17.11
N THR A 28 2.47 7.99 17.46
CA THR A 28 3.30 9.04 16.87
C THR A 28 4.36 8.44 15.93
N ASN A 29 4.96 9.29 15.09
CA ASN A 29 6.05 8.87 14.22
C ASN A 29 7.34 8.67 15.04
N PRO A 30 8.06 7.54 14.90
CA PRO A 30 9.29 7.29 15.65
C PRO A 30 10.43 8.29 15.39
N HIS A 31 10.45 8.92 14.22
CA HIS A 31 11.49 9.91 13.86
C HIS A 31 11.19 11.32 14.40
N ASP A 32 9.90 11.64 14.60
CA ASP A 32 9.45 12.94 15.15
C ASP A 32 8.05 12.77 15.75
N HIS A 33 7.96 12.78 17.07
CA HIS A 33 6.70 12.54 17.80
C HIS A 33 5.62 13.61 17.56
N SER A 34 5.95 14.75 16.96
CA SER A 34 4.97 15.75 16.53
C SER A 34 4.28 15.41 15.20
N ARG A 35 4.75 14.36 14.52
CA ARG A 35 4.28 13.93 13.22
C ARG A 35 3.46 12.64 13.29
N THR A 36 2.56 12.48 12.31
CA THR A 36 1.82 11.23 12.13
C THR A 36 2.74 10.10 11.66
N PRO A 37 2.54 8.85 12.12
CA PRO A 37 3.20 7.69 11.52
C PRO A 37 2.54 7.26 10.20
N GLY A 38 1.49 7.98 9.76
CA GLY A 38 0.60 7.53 8.69
C GLY A 38 -0.50 6.60 9.21
N GLY A 39 -1.15 5.90 8.30
CA GLY A 39 -2.20 4.93 8.66
C GLY A 39 -2.92 4.39 7.40
N SER A 40 -3.85 3.46 7.60
CA SER A 40 -4.44 3.03 8.88
C SER A 40 -3.53 2.08 9.69
N SER A 41 -2.55 1.41 9.10
CA SER A 41 -1.60 0.52 9.80
C SER A 41 -0.52 1.31 10.57
N SER A 42 -0.94 2.30 11.36
CA SER A 42 -0.07 3.26 12.06
C SER A 42 0.93 2.60 12.99
N GLY A 43 0.43 1.76 13.89
CA GLY A 43 1.25 1.06 14.86
C GLY A 43 2.14 0.00 14.24
N SER A 44 1.72 -0.62 13.13
CA SER A 44 2.51 -1.67 12.45
C SER A 44 3.79 -1.09 11.86
N ALA A 45 3.70 0.02 11.12
CA ALA A 45 4.87 0.71 10.59
C ALA A 45 5.75 1.27 11.71
N ALA A 46 5.15 1.93 12.72
CA ALA A 46 5.88 2.51 13.84
C ALA A 46 6.62 1.46 14.67
N ALA A 47 6.04 0.28 14.91
CA ALA A 47 6.67 -0.80 15.68
C ALA A 47 7.93 -1.34 14.99
N VAL A 48 7.89 -1.56 13.67
CA VAL A 48 9.06 -1.98 12.90
C VAL A 48 10.12 -0.86 12.86
N ALA A 49 9.69 0.39 12.65
CA ALA A 49 10.61 1.54 12.65
C ALA A 49 11.34 1.72 13.97
N SER A 50 10.65 1.48 15.11
CA SER A 50 11.18 1.58 16.47
C SER A 50 11.89 0.32 16.96
N PHE A 51 12.08 -0.70 16.12
CA PHE A 51 12.68 -1.99 16.52
C PHE A 51 11.93 -2.74 17.65
N MET A 52 10.64 -2.45 17.85
CA MET A 52 9.80 -3.18 18.81
C MET A 52 9.49 -4.61 18.33
N ALA A 53 9.42 -4.80 17.02
CA ALA A 53 9.32 -6.09 16.35
C ALA A 53 10.03 -6.02 15.00
N PRO A 54 10.68 -7.09 14.54
CA PRO A 54 11.34 -7.11 13.22
C PRO A 54 10.33 -7.06 12.09
N LEU A 55 9.16 -7.61 12.28
CA LEU A 55 8.11 -7.80 11.27
C LEU A 55 6.75 -7.38 11.82
N SER A 56 5.89 -6.88 10.98
CA SER A 56 4.49 -6.65 11.34
C SER A 56 3.54 -6.81 10.16
N ILE A 57 2.25 -6.96 10.48
CA ILE A 57 1.16 -7.09 9.50
C ILE A 57 0.27 -5.87 9.60
N GLY A 58 -0.27 -5.45 8.47
CA GLY A 58 -1.30 -4.44 8.37
C GLY A 58 -2.30 -4.75 7.26
N SER A 59 -3.05 -3.76 6.84
CA SER A 59 -3.98 -3.86 5.71
C SER A 59 -4.01 -2.58 4.90
N GLN A 60 -4.40 -2.69 3.62
CA GLN A 60 -4.56 -1.53 2.75
C GLN A 60 -5.83 -1.65 1.90
N THR A 61 -6.66 -0.61 1.98
CA THR A 61 -7.80 -0.38 1.10
C THR A 61 -7.49 0.74 0.10
N GLY A 62 -6.80 1.78 0.55
CA GLY A 62 -6.35 2.91 -0.28
C GLY A 62 -4.83 3.06 -0.28
N GLY A 63 -4.23 3.39 0.88
CA GLY A 63 -2.79 3.62 1.01
C GLY A 63 -2.23 3.20 2.37
N SER A 64 -2.94 2.32 3.08
CA SER A 64 -2.73 2.08 4.51
C SER A 64 -1.54 1.17 4.86
N VAL A 65 -0.78 0.71 3.89
CA VAL A 65 0.52 0.01 4.03
C VAL A 65 1.64 0.90 3.48
N ILE A 66 1.49 1.32 2.24
CA ILE A 66 2.52 2.05 1.49
C ILE A 66 2.83 3.41 2.14
N ARG A 67 1.78 4.18 2.50
CA ARG A 67 1.95 5.50 3.11
C ARG A 67 2.61 5.44 4.50
N PRO A 68 2.13 4.65 5.48
CA PRO A 68 2.82 4.57 6.78
C PRO A 68 4.22 3.98 6.68
N ALA A 69 4.50 3.08 5.72
CA ALA A 69 5.86 2.61 5.46
C ALA A 69 6.78 3.76 5.03
N SER A 70 6.34 4.60 4.08
CA SER A 70 7.06 5.81 3.65
C SER A 70 7.34 6.75 4.82
N TYR A 71 6.32 7.06 5.62
CA TYR A 71 6.45 8.03 6.72
C TYR A 71 7.33 7.54 7.87
N CYS A 72 7.36 6.23 8.12
CA CYS A 72 8.15 5.62 9.17
C CYS A 72 9.52 5.11 8.71
N GLY A 73 9.86 5.19 7.42
CA GLY A 73 11.15 4.74 6.91
C GLY A 73 11.37 3.25 7.04
N VAL A 74 10.36 2.47 6.66
CA VAL A 74 10.40 1.00 6.62
C VAL A 74 9.92 0.48 5.28
N VAL A 75 10.23 -0.75 4.96
CA VAL A 75 9.66 -1.44 3.81
C VAL A 75 8.22 -1.84 4.12
N GLY A 76 7.30 -1.49 3.23
CA GLY A 76 5.90 -1.89 3.31
C GLY A 76 5.44 -2.52 2.01
N TYR A 77 5.06 -3.79 2.05
CA TYR A 77 4.65 -4.56 0.89
C TYR A 77 3.15 -4.89 0.93
N LYS A 78 2.45 -4.56 -0.13
CA LYS A 78 1.09 -4.95 -0.43
C LYS A 78 1.13 -5.94 -1.59
N PRO A 79 0.93 -7.25 -1.36
CA PRO A 79 0.89 -8.26 -2.42
C PRO A 79 -0.24 -8.01 -3.43
N THR A 80 -0.22 -8.75 -4.52
CA THR A 80 -1.36 -8.86 -5.44
C THR A 80 -2.62 -9.20 -4.66
N TYR A 81 -3.76 -8.60 -5.05
CA TYR A 81 -5.06 -8.87 -4.44
C TYR A 81 -5.40 -10.36 -4.50
N GLY A 82 -5.79 -10.91 -3.34
CA GLY A 82 -6.16 -12.31 -3.22
C GLY A 82 -5.00 -13.28 -2.98
N LEU A 83 -3.76 -12.83 -2.81
CA LEU A 83 -2.66 -13.73 -2.44
C LEU A 83 -2.64 -14.08 -0.96
N ILE A 84 -2.98 -13.13 -0.08
CA ILE A 84 -3.05 -13.36 1.37
C ILE A 84 -4.50 -13.27 1.83
N SER A 85 -4.95 -14.27 2.58
CA SER A 85 -6.30 -14.35 3.11
C SER A 85 -6.62 -13.22 4.08
N ARG A 86 -7.84 -12.68 3.97
CA ARG A 86 -8.41 -11.67 4.87
C ARG A 86 -9.39 -12.30 5.86
N ASN A 87 -9.47 -13.63 5.92
CA ASN A 87 -10.32 -14.35 6.87
C ASN A 87 -9.91 -13.98 8.31
N GLY A 88 -10.89 -13.60 9.14
CA GLY A 88 -10.69 -13.13 10.50
C GLY A 88 -10.20 -11.66 10.59
N VAL A 89 -10.06 -10.95 9.48
CA VAL A 89 -9.71 -9.52 9.43
C VAL A 89 -10.99 -8.70 9.26
N LEU A 90 -11.08 -7.55 9.96
CA LEU A 90 -12.17 -6.61 9.79
C LEU A 90 -12.19 -6.08 8.35
N LYS A 91 -13.24 -6.37 7.61
CA LYS A 91 -13.39 -5.93 6.22
C LYS A 91 -13.93 -4.52 6.14
N THR A 92 -13.23 -3.65 5.44
CA THR A 92 -13.73 -2.32 5.05
C THR A 92 -14.29 -2.35 3.63
N SER A 93 -13.67 -3.11 2.73
CA SER A 93 -14.13 -3.31 1.35
C SER A 93 -13.80 -4.71 0.85
N GLU A 94 -14.78 -5.39 0.27
CA GLU A 94 -14.58 -6.72 -0.30
C GLU A 94 -13.61 -6.69 -1.49
N LYS A 95 -13.63 -5.63 -2.29
CA LYS A 95 -12.88 -5.53 -3.54
C LYS A 95 -11.54 -4.81 -3.42
N LEU A 96 -11.34 -4.05 -2.33
CA LEU A 96 -10.16 -3.19 -2.20
C LEU A 96 -9.21 -3.61 -1.07
N ASP A 97 -9.66 -4.40 -0.10
CA ASP A 97 -8.84 -4.75 1.05
C ASP A 97 -7.74 -5.76 0.69
N HIS A 98 -6.51 -5.41 1.05
CA HIS A 98 -5.34 -6.25 0.95
C HIS A 98 -4.70 -6.42 2.33
N ILE A 99 -4.10 -7.56 2.61
CA ILE A 99 -3.16 -7.70 3.72
C ILE A 99 -1.82 -7.13 3.28
N GLY A 100 -1.16 -6.41 4.17
CA GLY A 100 0.16 -5.85 3.92
C GLY A 100 1.17 -6.25 4.98
N LEU A 101 2.43 -6.22 4.59
CA LEU A 101 3.56 -6.71 5.35
C LEU A 101 4.58 -5.59 5.55
N PHE A 102 5.18 -5.53 6.73
CA PHE A 102 6.21 -4.55 7.05
C PHE A 102 7.46 -5.25 7.56
N GLY A 103 8.61 -4.76 7.13
CA GLY A 103 9.94 -5.17 7.54
C GLY A 103 10.95 -4.04 7.39
N LYS A 104 12.21 -4.32 7.70
CA LYS A 104 13.30 -3.37 7.47
C LYS A 104 13.87 -3.46 6.07
N THR A 105 13.77 -4.64 5.45
CA THR A 105 14.30 -4.95 4.11
C THR A 105 13.23 -5.62 3.26
N VAL A 106 13.47 -5.69 1.96
CA VAL A 106 12.63 -6.44 1.03
C VAL A 106 12.65 -7.95 1.37
N GLU A 107 13.78 -8.47 1.81
CA GLU A 107 13.91 -9.88 2.22
C GLU A 107 13.04 -10.20 3.44
N ASP A 108 12.88 -9.26 4.38
CA ASP A 108 11.99 -9.41 5.53
C ASP A 108 10.53 -9.61 5.14
N VAL A 109 10.04 -8.76 4.22
CA VAL A 109 8.64 -8.88 3.76
C VAL A 109 8.44 -10.07 2.85
N ALA A 110 9.45 -10.50 2.10
CA ALA A 110 9.43 -11.74 1.32
C ALA A 110 9.35 -12.99 2.23
N LEU A 111 10.03 -12.97 3.37
CA LEU A 111 9.92 -14.03 4.38
C LEU A 111 8.49 -14.15 4.92
N LEU A 112 7.82 -13.04 5.22
CA LEU A 112 6.41 -13.06 5.61
C LEU A 112 5.51 -13.55 4.48
N ALA A 113 5.76 -13.09 3.25
CA ALA A 113 5.00 -13.48 2.06
C ALA A 113 5.05 -15.00 1.84
N LYS A 114 6.23 -15.61 1.95
CA LYS A 114 6.44 -17.06 1.86
C LYS A 114 5.52 -17.86 2.79
N VAL A 115 5.25 -17.34 3.98
CA VAL A 115 4.39 -18.02 4.97
C VAL A 115 2.91 -17.73 4.77
N LEU A 116 2.56 -16.51 4.35
CA LEU A 116 1.18 -16.01 4.36
C LEU A 116 0.46 -16.14 3.03
N ILE A 117 1.17 -16.20 1.91
CA ILE A 117 0.57 -16.41 0.58
C ILE A 117 0.07 -17.85 0.51
N LYS A 118 -1.25 -17.99 0.55
CA LYS A 118 -1.91 -19.30 0.53
C LYS A 118 -3.38 -19.18 0.19
N LYS A 119 -3.88 -20.12 -0.63
CA LYS A 119 -5.32 -20.26 -0.87
C LYS A 119 -6.05 -20.57 0.44
N ASP A 120 -7.11 -19.82 0.74
CA ASP A 120 -7.99 -20.03 1.88
C ASP A 120 -9.43 -20.21 1.40
N LYS A 121 -10.05 -21.33 1.75
CA LYS A 121 -11.45 -21.63 1.39
C LYS A 121 -12.47 -20.67 2.04
N PHE A 122 -12.09 -19.98 3.11
CA PHE A 122 -12.96 -19.04 3.83
C PHE A 122 -12.83 -17.59 3.32
N ASP A 123 -11.86 -17.29 2.47
CA ASP A 123 -11.79 -16.04 1.72
C ASP A 123 -11.83 -16.34 0.22
N THR A 124 -13.01 -16.15 -0.37
CA THR A 124 -13.28 -16.44 -1.78
C THR A 124 -12.45 -15.57 -2.75
N ALA A 125 -11.86 -14.47 -2.29
CA ALA A 125 -10.96 -13.67 -3.10
C ALA A 125 -9.59 -14.33 -3.29
N THR A 126 -9.20 -15.27 -2.41
CA THR A 126 -7.89 -15.89 -2.55
C THR A 126 -7.81 -16.82 -3.77
N VAL A 127 -6.65 -16.79 -4.43
CA VAL A 127 -6.35 -17.59 -5.62
C VAL A 127 -5.30 -18.66 -5.31
N TYR A 128 -5.18 -19.65 -6.18
CA TYR A 128 -4.05 -20.59 -6.13
C TYR A 128 -2.80 -19.90 -6.66
N TYR A 129 -1.79 -19.80 -5.82
CA TYR A 129 -0.50 -19.20 -6.14
C TYR A 129 0.54 -19.86 -5.23
N SER A 130 1.65 -20.32 -5.79
CA SER A 130 2.74 -20.88 -5.01
C SER A 130 3.64 -19.76 -4.48
N ALA A 131 3.95 -19.82 -3.20
CA ALA A 131 4.96 -18.97 -2.57
C ALA A 131 6.33 -19.69 -2.48
N ASP A 132 6.44 -20.91 -3.02
CA ASP A 132 7.68 -21.68 -2.99
C ASP A 132 8.77 -20.94 -3.78
N GLY A 133 9.94 -20.78 -3.18
CA GLY A 133 11.04 -20.07 -3.81
C GLY A 133 10.99 -18.54 -3.75
N ILE A 134 9.91 -17.91 -3.26
CA ILE A 134 9.75 -16.45 -3.30
C ILE A 134 10.89 -15.71 -2.59
N LEU A 135 11.35 -16.20 -1.44
CA LEU A 135 12.46 -15.60 -0.70
C LEU A 135 13.80 -15.81 -1.42
N GLU A 136 14.00 -16.99 -1.97
CA GLU A 136 15.20 -17.35 -2.70
C GLU A 136 15.34 -16.55 -4.00
N GLU A 137 14.25 -16.36 -4.73
CA GLU A 137 14.20 -15.52 -5.93
C GLU A 137 14.38 -14.04 -5.59
N THR A 138 13.79 -13.57 -4.49
CA THR A 138 13.99 -12.21 -3.97
C THR A 138 15.48 -11.94 -3.73
N LYS A 139 16.20 -12.89 -3.12
CA LYS A 139 17.65 -12.76 -2.83
C LYS A 139 18.51 -12.77 -4.08
N LYS A 140 18.15 -13.58 -5.07
CA LYS A 140 18.87 -13.64 -6.36
C LYS A 140 18.73 -12.33 -7.14
N GLY A 141 17.57 -11.69 -7.07
CA GLY A 141 17.24 -10.51 -7.87
C GLY A 141 16.97 -10.84 -9.34
N PRO A 142 16.78 -9.82 -10.18
CA PRO A 142 16.50 -10.00 -11.61
C PRO A 142 17.73 -10.49 -12.38
N LEU A 143 17.48 -11.25 -13.47
CA LEU A 143 18.56 -11.74 -14.34
C LEU A 143 19.22 -10.63 -15.18
N PHE A 144 18.48 -9.58 -15.47
CA PHE A 144 18.92 -8.43 -16.25
C PHE A 144 18.67 -7.14 -15.48
N GLU A 145 19.40 -6.09 -15.82
CA GLU A 145 19.22 -4.76 -15.25
C GLU A 145 17.77 -4.27 -15.52
N PRO A 146 16.99 -3.96 -14.48
CA PRO A 146 15.59 -3.62 -14.66
C PRO A 146 15.38 -2.27 -15.35
N LYS A 147 14.30 -2.17 -16.13
CA LYS A 147 13.79 -0.92 -16.69
C LYS A 147 12.48 -0.55 -16.01
N PHE A 148 12.29 0.73 -15.75
CA PHE A 148 11.13 1.26 -15.04
C PHE A 148 10.48 2.42 -15.79
N ILE A 149 9.17 2.54 -15.63
CA ILE A 149 8.46 3.80 -15.88
C ILE A 149 8.36 4.57 -14.57
N PHE A 150 8.60 5.87 -14.60
CA PHE A 150 8.21 6.77 -13.53
C PHE A 150 6.97 7.56 -13.95
N TYR A 151 5.85 7.33 -13.25
CA TYR A 151 4.64 8.09 -13.52
C TYR A 151 4.60 9.42 -12.76
N LYS A 152 4.62 10.52 -13.52
CA LYS A 152 4.21 11.84 -13.03
C LYS A 152 2.68 11.91 -13.05
N THR A 153 2.06 11.51 -11.94
CA THR A 153 0.60 11.55 -11.79
C THR A 153 0.09 13.00 -11.76
N ASP A 154 -1.21 13.20 -11.96
CA ASP A 154 -1.86 14.52 -11.78
C ASP A 154 -1.62 15.13 -10.39
N HIS A 155 -1.26 14.29 -9.41
CA HIS A 155 -0.91 14.69 -8.05
C HIS A 155 0.55 15.15 -7.89
N TRP A 156 1.37 15.04 -8.93
CA TRP A 156 2.78 15.49 -8.90
C TRP A 156 2.92 16.93 -8.43
N LYS A 157 1.98 17.81 -8.80
CA LYS A 157 1.94 19.20 -8.36
C LYS A 157 1.75 19.37 -6.84
N ASN A 158 1.17 18.36 -6.16
CA ASN A 158 0.89 18.35 -4.73
C ASN A 158 2.09 17.90 -3.90
N ILE A 159 3.18 17.46 -4.52
CA ILE A 159 4.37 17.01 -3.81
C ILE A 159 5.07 18.21 -3.18
N GLU A 160 5.44 18.07 -1.92
CA GLU A 160 6.25 19.04 -1.19
C GLU A 160 7.57 19.33 -1.94
N LYS A 161 8.00 20.59 -1.97
CA LYS A 161 9.15 21.04 -2.79
C LYS A 161 10.40 20.18 -2.57
N LYS A 162 10.83 20.00 -1.31
CA LYS A 162 12.04 19.21 -0.99
C LYS A 162 11.88 17.72 -1.36
N SER A 163 10.69 17.18 -1.21
CA SER A 163 10.38 15.82 -1.62
C SER A 163 10.43 15.68 -3.14
N ARG A 164 9.95 16.67 -3.88
CA ARG A 164 10.04 16.71 -5.35
C ARG A 164 11.50 16.75 -5.81
N GLU A 165 12.33 17.59 -5.21
CA GLU A 165 13.77 17.67 -5.49
C GLU A 165 14.46 16.32 -5.25
N ALA A 166 14.08 15.59 -4.19
CA ALA A 166 14.60 14.25 -3.91
C ALA A 166 14.20 13.22 -4.97
N PHE A 167 12.94 13.23 -5.42
CA PHE A 167 12.49 12.36 -6.51
C PHE A 167 13.17 12.69 -7.84
N GLU A 168 13.34 13.97 -8.17
CA GLU A 168 14.03 14.40 -9.40
C GLU A 168 15.51 13.98 -9.39
N TYR A 169 16.16 14.07 -8.23
CA TYR A 169 17.52 13.55 -8.06
C TYR A 169 17.57 12.02 -8.25
N PHE A 170 16.66 11.28 -7.62
CA PHE A 170 16.56 9.83 -7.78
C PHE A 170 16.35 9.41 -9.23
N ILE A 171 15.41 10.02 -9.95
CA ILE A 171 15.17 9.76 -11.38
C ILE A 171 16.45 10.02 -12.20
N LYS A 172 17.15 11.12 -11.91
CA LYS A 172 18.40 11.46 -12.61
C LYS A 172 19.51 10.46 -12.35
N SER A 173 19.62 9.94 -11.11
CA SER A 173 20.62 8.93 -10.74
C SER A 173 20.40 7.61 -11.47
N PHE A 174 19.14 7.25 -11.73
CA PHE A 174 18.73 6.04 -12.45
C PHE A 174 18.30 6.31 -13.90
N LYS A 175 18.82 7.35 -14.54
CA LYS A 175 18.39 7.78 -15.90
C LYS A 175 18.51 6.70 -16.99
N LYS A 176 19.35 5.69 -16.79
CA LYS A 176 19.51 4.56 -17.73
C LYS A 176 18.37 3.53 -17.58
N ASN A 177 17.76 3.50 -16.41
CA ASN A 177 16.74 2.52 -16.02
C ASN A 177 15.35 3.11 -16.01
N ILE A 178 15.20 4.44 -15.92
CA ILE A 178 13.91 5.10 -15.70
C ILE A 178 13.55 5.98 -16.90
N GLU A 179 12.39 5.68 -17.47
CA GLU A 179 11.70 6.54 -18.43
C GLU A 179 10.53 7.27 -17.73
N ILE A 180 10.29 8.52 -18.09
CA ILE A 180 9.24 9.34 -17.46
C ILE A 180 8.03 9.38 -18.38
N PHE A 181 6.87 9.04 -17.83
CA PHE A 181 5.58 9.12 -18.53
C PHE A 181 4.56 9.87 -17.69
N ASP A 182 3.64 10.52 -18.38
CA ASP A 182 2.40 10.97 -17.76
C ASP A 182 1.47 9.77 -17.54
N THR A 183 0.65 9.84 -16.50
CA THR A 183 -0.32 8.78 -16.26
C THR A 183 -1.38 8.74 -17.37
N PRO A 184 -1.84 7.53 -17.74
CA PRO A 184 -2.98 7.40 -18.66
C PRO A 184 -4.18 8.22 -18.20
N SER A 185 -4.91 8.83 -19.14
CA SER A 185 -6.01 9.74 -18.83
C SER A 185 -7.11 9.13 -17.96
N TYR A 186 -7.37 7.84 -18.09
CA TYR A 186 -8.37 7.11 -17.31
C TYR A 186 -8.00 6.97 -15.82
N PHE A 187 -6.75 7.22 -15.42
CA PHE A 187 -6.36 7.20 -14.01
C PHE A 187 -7.11 8.23 -13.16
N LYS A 188 -7.57 9.33 -13.75
CA LYS A 188 -8.39 10.34 -13.07
C LYS A 188 -9.71 9.75 -12.56
N ASP A 189 -10.32 8.89 -13.36
CA ASP A 189 -11.60 8.26 -13.01
C ASP A 189 -11.44 7.19 -11.95
N ILE A 190 -10.26 6.57 -11.83
CA ILE A 190 -9.97 5.55 -10.80
C ILE A 190 -10.22 6.09 -9.40
N HIS A 191 -9.83 7.33 -9.10
CA HIS A 191 -10.05 7.91 -7.78
C HIS A 191 -11.54 8.01 -7.42
N LYS A 192 -12.37 8.38 -8.39
CA LYS A 192 -13.84 8.43 -8.25
C LYS A 192 -14.40 7.02 -8.00
N TYR A 193 -14.03 6.07 -8.83
CA TYR A 193 -14.55 4.70 -8.73
C TYR A 193 -14.04 3.96 -7.49
N HIS A 194 -12.78 4.17 -7.10
CA HIS A 194 -12.27 3.68 -5.81
C HIS A 194 -13.12 4.21 -4.65
N GLN A 195 -13.49 5.50 -4.67
CA GLN A 195 -14.30 6.10 -3.61
C GLN A 195 -15.71 5.52 -3.58
N ILE A 196 -16.37 5.33 -4.74
CA ILE A 196 -17.70 4.71 -4.84
C ILE A 196 -17.68 3.30 -4.20
N ILE A 197 -16.72 2.45 -4.59
CA ILE A 197 -16.61 1.10 -4.02
C ILE A 197 -16.39 1.17 -2.52
N HIS A 198 -15.41 1.96 -2.07
CA HIS A 198 -15.03 2.02 -0.67
C HIS A 198 -16.18 2.54 0.22
N GLU A 199 -16.82 3.66 -0.17
CA GLU A 199 -17.93 4.23 0.60
C GLU A 199 -19.15 3.30 0.64
N THR A 200 -19.48 2.64 -0.48
CA THR A 200 -20.58 1.66 -0.55
C THR A 200 -20.30 0.45 0.35
N ASP A 201 -19.09 -0.10 0.30
CA ASP A 201 -18.69 -1.23 1.13
C ASP A 201 -18.66 -0.85 2.62
N LEU A 202 -18.20 0.35 2.98
CA LEU A 202 -18.28 0.86 4.35
C LEU A 202 -19.72 0.98 4.85
N ALA A 203 -20.62 1.48 4.01
CA ALA A 203 -22.03 1.59 4.36
C ALA A 203 -22.68 0.21 4.57
N ASN A 204 -22.33 -0.77 3.73
CA ASN A 204 -22.80 -2.15 3.87
C ASN A 204 -22.25 -2.82 5.14
N ASN A 205 -20.92 -2.74 5.37
CA ASN A 205 -20.27 -3.46 6.46
C ASN A 205 -20.49 -2.81 7.83
N PHE A 206 -20.62 -1.48 7.90
CA PHE A 206 -20.73 -0.74 9.15
C PHE A 206 -22.08 -0.01 9.36
N GLY A 207 -23.04 -0.17 8.46
CA GLY A 207 -24.34 0.49 8.56
C GLY A 207 -25.11 0.17 9.87
N LEU A 208 -25.04 -1.07 10.37
CA LEU A 208 -25.63 -1.47 11.64
C LEU A 208 -24.91 -0.83 12.84
N TYR A 209 -23.58 -0.78 12.79
CA TYR A 209 -22.77 -0.09 13.82
C TYR A 209 -23.08 1.40 13.84
N TYR A 210 -23.22 2.02 12.66
CA TYR A 210 -23.62 3.43 12.55
C TYR A 210 -24.98 3.69 13.20
N LYS A 211 -25.98 2.87 12.92
CA LYS A 211 -27.31 2.99 13.55
C LYS A 211 -27.25 2.91 15.08
N LYS A 212 -26.47 1.96 15.61
CA LYS A 212 -26.39 1.68 17.05
C LYS A 212 -25.41 2.59 17.80
N TYR A 213 -24.29 2.96 17.18
CA TYR A 213 -23.15 3.61 17.84
C TYR A 213 -22.68 4.89 17.16
N LYS A 214 -23.56 5.61 16.44
CA LYS A 214 -23.24 6.81 15.67
C LYS A 214 -22.34 7.80 16.42
N LYS A 215 -22.67 8.10 17.71
CA LYS A 215 -21.91 9.06 18.52
C LYS A 215 -20.48 8.59 18.87
N LYS A 216 -20.16 7.31 18.70
CA LYS A 216 -18.83 6.72 18.96
C LYS A 216 -17.96 6.69 17.70
N LEU A 217 -18.54 6.88 16.53
CA LEU A 217 -17.80 6.91 15.27
C LEU A 217 -17.29 8.32 14.97
N SER A 218 -16.09 8.40 14.41
CA SER A 218 -15.52 9.66 13.94
C SER A 218 -16.37 10.28 12.83
N LYS A 219 -16.29 11.60 12.69
CA LYS A 219 -17.04 12.31 11.64
C LYS A 219 -16.70 11.81 10.23
N PRO A 220 -15.43 11.55 9.85
CA PRO A 220 -15.10 10.97 8.54
C PRO A 220 -15.78 9.62 8.28
N MET A 221 -15.83 8.73 9.28
CA MET A 221 -16.49 7.44 9.16
C MET A 221 -18.01 7.60 8.98
N GLN A 222 -18.64 8.48 9.76
CA GLN A 222 -20.06 8.78 9.60
C GLN A 222 -20.39 9.30 8.21
N ASP A 223 -19.57 10.23 7.69
CA ASP A 223 -19.78 10.85 6.38
C ASP A 223 -19.60 9.84 5.24
N ALA A 224 -18.61 8.94 5.35
CA ALA A 224 -18.40 7.88 4.38
C ALA A 224 -19.62 6.92 4.32
N ILE A 225 -20.14 6.49 5.47
CA ILE A 225 -21.32 5.62 5.52
C ILE A 225 -22.55 6.32 4.92
N VAL A 226 -22.75 7.60 5.24
CA VAL A 226 -23.89 8.37 4.69
C VAL A 226 -23.76 8.54 3.17
N LYS A 227 -22.56 8.79 2.64
CA LYS A 227 -22.31 8.87 1.20
C LYS A 227 -22.49 7.52 0.53
N GLY A 228 -21.95 6.45 1.12
CA GLY A 228 -22.06 5.10 0.59
C GLY A 228 -23.51 4.63 0.41
N ASN A 229 -24.41 5.03 1.31
CA ASN A 229 -25.85 4.76 1.17
C ASN A 229 -26.52 5.53 0.01
N LYS A 230 -25.85 6.51 -0.60
CA LYS A 230 -26.39 7.28 -1.74
C LYS A 230 -25.94 6.74 -3.09
N HIS A 231 -24.88 5.95 -3.14
CA HIS A 231 -24.42 5.32 -4.36
C HIS A 231 -25.40 4.25 -4.80
N SER A 232 -25.73 4.25 -6.09
CA SER A 232 -26.62 3.26 -6.69
C SER A 232 -25.87 1.96 -6.99
N ALA A 233 -26.62 0.86 -7.10
CA ALA A 233 -26.08 -0.42 -7.55
C ALA A 233 -25.45 -0.31 -8.95
N LYS A 234 -25.98 0.56 -9.81
CA LYS A 234 -25.43 0.82 -11.16
C LYS A 234 -24.04 1.45 -11.06
N GLU A 235 -23.86 2.52 -10.27
CA GLU A 235 -22.55 3.16 -10.08
C GLU A 235 -21.52 2.20 -9.49
N TYR A 236 -21.92 1.34 -8.56
CA TYR A 236 -21.04 0.31 -8.00
C TYR A 236 -20.63 -0.72 -9.06
N ALA A 237 -21.57 -1.21 -9.87
CA ALA A 237 -21.29 -2.15 -10.95
C ALA A 237 -20.35 -1.53 -12.02
N GLU A 238 -20.60 -0.29 -12.41
CA GLU A 238 -19.74 0.47 -13.33
C GLU A 238 -18.32 0.61 -12.77
N ALA A 239 -18.18 0.87 -11.47
CA ALA A 239 -16.87 0.96 -10.82
C ALA A 239 -16.11 -0.37 -10.82
N ILE A 240 -16.80 -1.50 -10.64
CA ILE A 240 -16.19 -2.85 -10.73
C ILE A 240 -15.78 -3.19 -12.17
N ASP A 241 -16.62 -2.88 -13.16
CA ASP A 241 -16.30 -3.12 -14.56
C ASP A 241 -15.11 -2.26 -15.02
N PHE A 242 -15.07 -1.00 -14.58
CA PHE A 242 -13.96 -0.10 -14.88
C PHE A 242 -12.66 -0.58 -14.26
N MET A 243 -12.69 -1.20 -13.07
CA MET A 243 -11.53 -1.80 -12.43
C MET A 243 -10.86 -2.85 -13.32
N LYS A 244 -11.66 -3.77 -13.91
CA LYS A 244 -11.15 -4.82 -14.78
C LYS A 244 -10.50 -4.24 -16.04
N ARG A 245 -11.24 -3.40 -16.77
CA ARG A 245 -10.75 -2.78 -18.01
C ARG A 245 -9.51 -1.91 -17.80
N SER A 246 -9.45 -1.19 -16.67
CA SER A 246 -8.28 -0.37 -16.35
C SER A 246 -7.04 -1.22 -16.07
N TYR A 247 -7.19 -2.41 -15.48
CA TYR A 247 -6.06 -3.30 -15.29
C TYR A 247 -5.58 -3.91 -16.61
N GLU A 248 -6.50 -4.36 -17.47
CA GLU A 248 -6.17 -4.89 -18.80
C GLU A 248 -5.33 -3.88 -19.62
N SER A 249 -5.73 -2.60 -19.63
CA SER A 249 -4.96 -1.55 -20.29
C SER A 249 -3.63 -1.21 -19.59
N TYR A 250 -3.52 -1.46 -18.29
CA TYR A 250 -2.30 -1.19 -17.54
C TYR A 250 -1.28 -2.32 -17.67
N GLU A 251 -1.73 -3.55 -17.84
CA GLU A 251 -0.89 -4.74 -17.90
C GLU A 251 0.12 -4.72 -19.06
N GLU A 252 -0.24 -4.07 -20.18
CA GLU A 252 0.62 -3.89 -21.35
C GLU A 252 1.97 -3.21 -21.00
N VAL A 253 2.01 -2.38 -19.95
CA VAL A 253 3.24 -1.72 -19.48
C VAL A 253 4.33 -2.75 -19.12
N PHE A 254 3.96 -3.92 -18.64
CA PHE A 254 4.90 -4.94 -18.17
C PHE A 254 5.48 -5.83 -19.26
N GLU A 255 5.09 -5.62 -20.52
CA GLU A 255 5.75 -6.25 -21.68
C GLU A 255 7.17 -5.69 -21.88
N ASP A 256 7.35 -4.36 -21.63
CA ASP A 256 8.63 -3.68 -21.87
C ASP A 256 9.35 -3.27 -20.57
N TYR A 257 8.61 -3.16 -19.43
CA TYR A 257 9.13 -2.66 -18.19
C TYR A 257 8.95 -3.65 -17.03
N HIS A 258 9.90 -3.62 -16.10
CA HIS A 258 9.91 -4.49 -14.93
C HIS A 258 9.10 -3.94 -13.75
N GLY A 259 8.65 -2.70 -13.85
CA GLY A 259 7.82 -2.06 -12.85
C GLY A 259 7.56 -0.59 -13.11
N VAL A 260 6.58 -0.06 -12.39
CA VAL A 260 6.26 1.37 -12.38
C VAL A 260 6.69 1.97 -11.05
N LEU A 261 7.36 3.11 -11.11
CA LEU A 261 7.79 3.89 -9.96
C LEU A 261 6.86 5.10 -9.78
N SER A 262 6.56 5.40 -8.53
CA SER A 262 5.83 6.62 -8.16
C SER A 262 6.16 7.01 -6.71
N PRO A 263 5.79 8.22 -6.25
CA PRO A 263 5.88 8.55 -4.83
C PRO A 263 5.02 7.63 -3.96
N SER A 264 5.52 7.19 -2.81
CA SER A 264 4.71 6.47 -1.81
C SER A 264 3.76 7.40 -1.06
N SER A 265 4.04 8.71 -1.05
CA SER A 265 3.30 9.76 -0.36
C SER A 265 3.62 11.13 -0.97
N PRO A 266 2.79 12.16 -0.76
CA PRO A 266 3.04 13.50 -1.32
C PRO A 266 4.25 14.23 -0.71
N GLY A 267 4.83 13.67 0.31
CA GLY A 267 5.98 14.23 1.01
C GLY A 267 6.31 13.41 2.25
N VAL A 268 7.08 14.01 3.15
CA VAL A 268 7.38 13.41 4.45
C VAL A 268 6.16 13.41 5.37
N ALA A 269 6.23 12.70 6.49
CA ALA A 269 5.14 12.65 7.46
C ALA A 269 4.68 14.05 7.91
N PRO A 270 3.40 14.44 7.75
CA PRO A 270 2.89 15.74 8.18
C PRO A 270 3.03 15.99 9.69
N LYS A 271 3.32 17.23 10.07
CA LYS A 271 3.29 17.70 11.48
C LYS A 271 1.84 17.82 11.95
N SER A 272 1.21 16.68 12.20
CA SER A 272 -0.15 16.59 12.72
C SER A 272 -0.42 15.18 13.22
N LEU A 273 -1.07 15.07 14.36
CA LEU A 273 -1.61 13.81 14.89
C LEU A 273 -3.12 13.67 14.62
N LYS A 274 -3.71 14.61 13.89
CA LYS A 274 -5.15 14.63 13.56
C LYS A 274 -5.48 14.01 12.20
N SER A 275 -4.47 13.52 11.47
CA SER A 275 -4.61 12.93 10.14
C SER A 275 -3.60 11.82 9.93
N THR A 276 -3.93 10.86 9.12
CA THR A 276 -3.00 9.81 8.65
C THR A 276 -2.28 10.20 7.34
N GLY A 277 -2.46 11.41 6.84
CA GLY A 277 -1.92 11.89 5.57
C GLY A 277 -2.75 11.49 4.34
N SER A 278 -2.34 11.93 3.15
CA SER A 278 -3.02 11.64 1.87
C SER A 278 -2.60 10.29 1.27
N ALA A 279 -3.56 9.56 0.68
CA ALA A 279 -3.35 8.31 -0.04
C ALA A 279 -3.46 8.49 -1.57
N GLU A 280 -3.36 9.72 -2.07
CA GLU A 280 -3.59 10.03 -3.49
C GLU A 280 -2.65 9.26 -4.46
N PHE A 281 -1.41 8.96 -4.04
CA PHE A 281 -0.46 8.17 -4.83
C PHE A 281 -0.65 6.64 -4.73
N ASN A 282 -1.58 6.17 -3.89
CA ASN A 282 -1.71 4.74 -3.59
C ASN A 282 -3.05 4.14 -4.06
N LYS A 283 -4.12 4.95 -4.11
CA LYS A 283 -5.49 4.47 -4.38
C LYS A 283 -5.61 3.75 -5.72
N VAL A 284 -4.92 4.24 -6.74
CA VAL A 284 -4.91 3.63 -8.08
C VAL A 284 -4.47 2.18 -8.00
N TRP A 285 -3.36 1.92 -7.32
CA TRP A 285 -2.76 0.60 -7.21
C TRP A 285 -3.54 -0.36 -6.33
N SER A 286 -4.22 0.16 -5.31
CA SER A 286 -5.18 -0.63 -4.52
C SER A 286 -6.41 -0.99 -5.34
N TYR A 287 -6.92 -0.05 -6.15
CA TYR A 287 -8.04 -0.27 -7.04
C TYR A 287 -7.71 -1.30 -8.13
N LEU A 288 -6.55 -1.17 -8.75
CA LEU A 288 -6.09 -2.13 -9.76
C LEU A 288 -5.73 -3.50 -9.16
N GLY A 289 -5.49 -3.59 -7.84
CA GLY A 289 -5.15 -4.85 -7.15
C GLY A 289 -3.74 -5.37 -7.44
N THR A 290 -2.84 -4.51 -7.94
CA THR A 290 -1.44 -4.82 -8.28
C THR A 290 -0.56 -4.97 -7.03
N PRO A 291 0.54 -5.73 -7.05
CA PRO A 291 1.52 -5.70 -5.99
C PRO A 291 2.18 -4.33 -5.93
N CYS A 292 2.43 -3.84 -4.71
CA CYS A 292 3.12 -2.57 -4.47
C CYS A 292 4.04 -2.68 -3.27
N ILE A 293 5.18 -2.02 -3.33
CA ILE A 293 6.11 -1.93 -2.22
C ILE A 293 6.61 -0.49 -2.05
N SER A 294 6.67 -0.02 -0.81
CA SER A 294 7.34 1.23 -0.46
C SER A 294 8.73 0.93 0.02
N LEU A 295 9.73 1.53 -0.61
CA LEU A 295 11.14 1.44 -0.26
C LEU A 295 11.59 2.78 0.31
N PRO A 296 12.18 2.84 1.52
CA PRO A 296 12.60 4.08 2.19
C PRO A 296 13.93 4.60 1.63
N LEU A 297 13.97 4.90 0.33
CA LEU A 297 15.20 5.22 -0.41
C LEU A 297 15.61 6.70 -0.34
N LEU A 298 14.69 7.58 0.08
CA LEU A 298 14.88 9.02 0.03
C LEU A 298 14.68 9.67 1.39
N GLN A 299 15.15 10.90 1.48
CA GLN A 299 14.89 11.80 2.60
C GLN A 299 14.33 13.12 2.07
N GLY A 300 13.32 13.63 2.76
CA GLY A 300 12.77 14.95 2.48
C GLY A 300 13.14 15.98 3.56
N GLU A 301 12.21 16.88 3.85
CA GLU A 301 12.42 17.93 4.84
C GLU A 301 12.83 17.39 6.21
N SER A 302 13.78 18.04 6.87
CA SER A 302 14.29 17.67 8.21
C SER A 302 14.87 16.25 8.28
N LYS A 303 15.39 15.72 7.18
CA LYS A 303 15.90 14.35 7.05
C LYS A 303 14.85 13.27 7.36
N MET A 304 13.58 13.61 7.29
CA MET A 304 12.50 12.65 7.47
C MET A 304 12.46 11.65 6.31
N PRO A 305 12.10 10.38 6.58
CA PRO A 305 12.01 9.36 5.53
C PRO A 305 11.01 9.73 4.44
N LEU A 306 11.32 9.32 3.21
CA LEU A 306 10.47 9.46 2.04
C LEU A 306 10.57 8.21 1.19
N GLY A 307 9.45 7.54 0.95
CA GLY A 307 9.41 6.28 0.21
C GLY A 307 9.23 6.46 -1.29
N VAL A 308 9.97 5.66 -2.05
CA VAL A 308 9.68 5.38 -3.46
C VAL A 308 8.76 4.17 -3.52
N GLN A 309 7.65 4.26 -4.24
CA GLN A 309 6.73 3.15 -4.46
C GLN A 309 7.08 2.46 -5.78
N LEU A 310 7.34 1.15 -5.73
CA LEU A 310 7.41 0.29 -6.90
C LEU A 310 6.09 -0.48 -7.03
N ILE A 311 5.58 -0.62 -8.24
CA ILE A 311 4.36 -1.32 -8.61
C ILE A 311 4.69 -2.36 -9.67
N GLY A 312 4.15 -3.57 -9.55
CA GLY A 312 4.35 -4.69 -10.47
C GLY A 312 3.08 -5.18 -11.15
N ALA A 313 3.23 -6.18 -12.00
CA ALA A 313 2.14 -6.94 -12.60
C ALA A 313 1.47 -7.85 -11.56
N LYS A 314 0.16 -8.09 -11.71
CA LYS A 314 -0.54 -9.06 -10.84
C LYS A 314 0.02 -10.47 -11.05
N TYR A 315 0.12 -11.17 -9.92
CA TYR A 315 0.54 -12.57 -9.88
C TYR A 315 1.97 -12.82 -10.36
N ASP A 316 2.78 -11.76 -10.40
CA ASP A 316 4.22 -11.81 -10.68
C ASP A 316 5.03 -11.40 -9.44
N ASP A 317 4.49 -11.67 -8.25
CA ASP A 317 5.03 -11.22 -6.97
C ASP A 317 6.43 -11.77 -6.67
N HIS A 318 6.81 -12.94 -7.21
CA HIS A 318 8.16 -13.47 -7.13
C HIS A 318 9.18 -12.55 -7.81
N ARG A 319 9.00 -12.30 -9.12
CA ARG A 319 9.88 -11.42 -9.89
C ARG A 319 9.84 -9.99 -9.33
N PHE A 320 8.65 -9.52 -8.96
CA PHE A 320 8.44 -8.19 -8.39
C PHE A 320 9.30 -7.95 -7.14
N LEU A 321 9.34 -8.89 -6.19
CA LEU A 321 10.16 -8.78 -5.00
C LEU A 321 11.66 -8.85 -5.31
N GLY A 322 12.07 -9.64 -6.30
CA GLY A 322 13.44 -9.66 -6.79
C GLY A 322 13.88 -8.31 -7.35
N VAL A 323 13.03 -7.66 -8.15
CA VAL A 323 13.26 -6.32 -8.70
C VAL A 323 13.30 -5.27 -7.58
N ALA A 324 12.40 -5.37 -6.60
CA ALA A 324 12.39 -4.48 -5.44
C ALA A 324 13.67 -4.59 -4.59
N ASN A 325 14.15 -5.81 -4.37
CA ASN A 325 15.40 -6.07 -3.63
C ASN A 325 16.63 -5.55 -4.37
N TRP A 326 16.64 -5.67 -5.69
CA TRP A 326 17.69 -5.07 -6.53
C TRP A 326 17.70 -3.55 -6.35
N LEU A 327 16.55 -2.89 -6.47
CA LEU A 327 16.44 -1.43 -6.33
C LEU A 327 16.85 -0.96 -4.92
N GLU A 328 16.47 -1.70 -3.88
CA GLU A 328 16.88 -1.43 -2.50
C GLU A 328 18.42 -1.50 -2.35
N LYS A 329 19.06 -2.51 -2.91
CA LYS A 329 20.51 -2.71 -2.84
C LYS A 329 21.28 -1.65 -3.63
N GLU A 330 20.85 -1.34 -4.84
CA GLU A 330 21.50 -0.32 -5.69
C GLU A 330 21.45 1.09 -5.06
N CYS A 331 20.40 1.42 -4.31
CA CYS A 331 20.30 2.71 -3.62
C CYS A 331 21.10 2.78 -2.31
N ASN A 332 21.48 1.65 -1.73
CA ASN A 332 22.23 1.58 -0.47
C ASN A 332 23.75 1.38 -0.68
N ASN A 333 24.18 1.11 -1.91
CA ASN A 333 25.58 1.05 -2.33
C ASN A 333 26.06 2.42 -2.81
#